data_06a16355cb82d797f11566d509ff6ce2
#
_entry.id   06a16355cb82d797f11566d509ff6ce2
#
_cell.length_a   1.000
_cell.length_b   1.000
_cell.length_c   1.000
_cell.angle_alpha   90.00
_cell.angle_beta   90.00
_cell.angle_gamma   90.00
#
_symmetry.space_group_name_H-M   'P 1'
#
loop_
_entity.id
_entity.type
_entity.pdbx_description
1 polymer ?
#
loop_
_entity_poly.entity_id
_entity_poly.type
_entity_poly.pdbx_seq_one_letter_code
_entity_poly.pdbx_strand_id
1 'polypeptide(L)'
;MVQEITIHDLKRMRDGGVRHALLDVRERGEIYLQQIFGATPVPRGSLELRVPALLPVKDLPVVLICSDGRRARLAATTLEGMGYQNVRPIAGGIRAWAEADYPTVEGTGVPGKEYGEKVAVTRKVPQITPEELVARQEGGEKFLILDSRTGLEYQRAHLPGAYSAPGGELPFVIYGLAPDPNITIVVNCAGRTRSILGANLVLSMGLPNRVYAFKNGTMAWEMAGFQLERGEGRPKLPTSEKAREEAEGFARRVAGEDGLSTLSVEGLRRLQESRELHYLVDVRLPEEYLQGHIPGAVSFTAGQVALNSEDIVAVQDAPVVFVCDRQARATLAASTFTRMGFPNVRLLEGGLEAWQAAGLPLEEGMPSLSVFDLEAAMEQVDSTPSAAN
;
A
#
# COMPACT_ATOMS: atom_id res chain seq x y z
N MET A 1 25.25 -26.53 -6.61
CA MET A 1 25.54 -25.30 -7.41
C MET A 1 24.19 -24.73 -7.84
N VAL A 2 23.88 -23.50 -7.47
CA VAL A 2 22.62 -22.85 -7.81
C VAL A 2 22.47 -22.78 -9.34
N GLN A 3 21.34 -23.20 -9.86
CA GLN A 3 21.06 -23.15 -11.30
C GLN A 3 20.60 -21.76 -11.71
N GLU A 4 21.36 -21.06 -12.55
CA GLU A 4 20.98 -19.76 -13.09
C GLU A 4 20.03 -19.91 -14.29
N ILE A 5 19.20 -18.89 -14.49
CA ILE A 5 18.40 -18.70 -15.71
C ILE A 5 18.83 -17.42 -16.44
N THR A 6 18.54 -17.37 -17.73
CA THR A 6 18.80 -16.19 -18.53
C THR A 6 17.67 -15.16 -18.40
N ILE A 7 17.95 -13.91 -18.78
CA ILE A 7 16.93 -12.86 -18.92
C ILE A 7 15.81 -13.27 -19.89
N HIS A 8 16.16 -14.03 -20.95
CA HIS A 8 15.19 -14.52 -21.93
C HIS A 8 14.28 -15.61 -21.34
N ASP A 9 14.80 -16.42 -20.38
CA ASP A 9 13.96 -17.37 -19.65
C ASP A 9 12.94 -16.63 -18.78
N LEU A 10 13.37 -15.63 -18.02
CA LEU A 10 12.44 -14.81 -17.24
C LEU A 10 11.38 -14.14 -18.13
N LYS A 11 11.82 -13.56 -19.26
CA LYS A 11 10.88 -12.93 -20.22
C LYS A 11 9.82 -13.91 -20.70
N ARG A 12 10.24 -15.14 -21.09
CA ARG A 12 9.30 -16.20 -21.49
C ARG A 12 8.37 -16.65 -20.36
N MET A 13 8.89 -16.77 -19.12
CA MET A 13 8.06 -17.10 -17.95
C MET A 13 6.96 -16.04 -17.73
N ARG A 14 7.32 -14.76 -17.81
CA ARG A 14 6.38 -13.65 -17.63
C ARG A 14 5.34 -13.60 -18.75
N ASP A 15 5.78 -13.69 -20.01
CA ASP A 15 4.88 -13.67 -21.17
C ASP A 15 3.95 -14.88 -21.21
N GLY A 16 4.42 -16.03 -20.74
CA GLY A 16 3.65 -17.26 -20.63
C GLY A 16 2.78 -17.39 -19.38
N GLY A 17 2.77 -16.37 -18.49
CA GLY A 17 1.98 -16.41 -17.27
C GLY A 17 2.43 -17.49 -16.27
N VAL A 18 3.70 -17.92 -16.33
CA VAL A 18 4.22 -18.93 -15.39
C VAL A 18 4.25 -18.36 -13.98
N ARG A 19 3.58 -19.02 -13.05
CA ARG A 19 3.54 -18.63 -11.64
C ARG A 19 4.92 -18.64 -11.02
N HIS A 20 5.39 -17.49 -10.54
CA HIS A 20 6.68 -17.32 -9.88
C HIS A 20 6.70 -16.06 -9.01
N ALA A 21 7.61 -16.01 -8.04
CA ALA A 21 7.98 -14.77 -7.38
C ALA A 21 9.23 -14.19 -8.07
N LEU A 22 9.24 -12.89 -8.34
CA LEU A 22 10.43 -12.16 -8.80
C LEU A 22 10.90 -11.23 -7.69
N LEU A 23 12.02 -11.55 -7.03
CA LEU A 23 12.56 -10.78 -5.92
C LEU A 23 13.80 -9.99 -6.36
N ASP A 24 13.79 -8.69 -6.14
CA ASP A 24 14.96 -7.83 -6.34
C ASP A 24 15.73 -7.70 -5.02
N VAL A 25 16.94 -8.26 -4.99
CA VAL A 25 17.78 -8.31 -3.77
C VAL A 25 18.77 -7.16 -3.65
N ARG A 26 18.58 -6.11 -4.44
CA ARG A 26 19.34 -4.87 -4.34
C ARG A 26 18.80 -4.00 -3.20
N GLU A 27 19.58 -2.97 -2.86
CA GLU A 27 19.11 -1.95 -1.93
C GLU A 27 18.02 -1.08 -2.57
N ARG A 28 17.09 -0.54 -1.76
CA ARG A 28 15.96 0.24 -2.26
C ARG A 28 16.38 1.44 -3.12
N GLY A 29 17.51 2.10 -2.80
CA GLY A 29 18.04 3.19 -3.62
C GLY A 29 18.47 2.74 -5.03
N GLU A 30 19.00 1.53 -5.19
CA GLU A 30 19.35 0.96 -6.50
C GLU A 30 18.09 0.58 -7.30
N ILE A 31 17.08 0.02 -6.61
CA ILE A 31 15.79 -0.34 -7.18
C ILE A 31 15.05 0.91 -7.67
N TYR A 32 15.10 2.00 -6.89
CA TYR A 32 14.53 3.30 -7.26
C TYR A 32 15.02 3.81 -8.61
N LEU A 33 16.32 3.64 -8.89
CA LEU A 33 16.92 4.13 -10.13
C LEU A 33 16.54 3.31 -11.36
N GLN A 34 16.31 2.01 -11.20
CA GLN A 34 15.92 1.12 -12.30
C GLN A 34 15.43 -0.22 -11.75
N GLN A 35 14.29 -0.70 -12.18
CA GLN A 35 13.77 -2.00 -11.78
C GLN A 35 12.93 -2.67 -12.89
N ILE A 36 12.70 -3.97 -12.76
CA ILE A 36 11.71 -4.69 -13.57
C ILE A 36 10.33 -4.47 -12.93
N PHE A 37 9.37 -4.02 -13.70
CA PHE A 37 8.00 -3.76 -13.21
C PHE A 37 7.42 -4.99 -12.50
N GLY A 38 6.88 -4.80 -11.29
CA GLY A 38 6.28 -5.84 -10.47
C GLY A 38 7.28 -6.79 -9.80
N ALA A 39 8.57 -6.45 -9.77
CA ALA A 39 9.53 -7.15 -8.92
C ALA A 39 9.35 -6.73 -7.45
N THR A 40 9.32 -7.71 -6.54
CA THR A 40 9.22 -7.45 -5.10
C THR A 40 10.57 -7.03 -4.54
N PRO A 41 10.69 -5.85 -3.91
CA PRO A 41 11.93 -5.40 -3.31
C PRO A 41 12.24 -6.18 -2.02
N VAL A 42 13.30 -6.98 -2.03
CA VAL A 42 13.77 -7.70 -0.83
C VAL A 42 15.29 -7.54 -0.72
N PRO A 43 15.78 -6.41 -0.17
CA PRO A 43 17.20 -6.20 0.02
C PRO A 43 17.89 -7.41 0.66
N ARG A 44 19.10 -7.74 0.17
CA ARG A 44 19.81 -8.94 0.62
C ARG A 44 19.97 -9.00 2.14
N GLY A 45 20.14 -7.84 2.80
CA GLY A 45 20.28 -7.73 4.25
C GLY A 45 19.01 -8.09 5.04
N SER A 46 17.84 -8.09 4.41
CA SER A 46 16.56 -8.44 5.02
C SER A 46 15.95 -9.75 4.49
N LEU A 47 16.68 -10.48 3.65
CA LEU A 47 16.17 -11.65 2.93
C LEU A 47 15.60 -12.71 3.86
N GLU A 48 16.39 -13.13 4.87
CA GLU A 48 16.07 -14.20 5.81
C GLU A 48 14.86 -13.89 6.68
N LEU A 49 14.59 -12.59 6.85
CA LEU A 49 13.49 -12.09 7.67
C LEU A 49 12.20 -11.94 6.85
N ARG A 50 12.31 -11.42 5.63
CA ARG A 50 11.14 -11.06 4.82
C ARG A 50 10.61 -12.21 3.98
N VAL A 51 11.49 -13.03 3.40
CA VAL A 51 11.05 -14.09 2.48
C VAL A 51 10.15 -15.14 3.13
N PRO A 52 10.36 -15.59 4.39
CA PRO A 52 9.43 -16.53 5.02
C PRO A 52 7.99 -16.03 5.16
N ALA A 53 7.81 -14.73 5.39
CA ALA A 53 6.48 -14.12 5.46
C ALA A 53 5.85 -13.91 4.07
N LEU A 54 6.66 -13.49 3.09
CA LEU A 54 6.20 -13.25 1.71
C LEU A 54 5.94 -14.56 0.94
N LEU A 55 6.73 -15.59 1.19
CA LEU A 55 6.72 -16.86 0.48
C LEU A 55 6.85 -18.03 1.48
N PRO A 56 5.81 -18.31 2.29
CA PRO A 56 5.84 -19.43 3.24
C PRO A 56 5.91 -20.81 2.53
N VAL A 57 5.55 -20.86 1.26
CA VAL A 57 5.55 -22.06 0.41
C VAL A 57 6.89 -22.19 -0.29
N LYS A 58 7.65 -23.27 0.03
CA LYS A 58 9.06 -23.40 -0.35
C LYS A 58 9.33 -24.08 -1.70
N ASP A 59 8.32 -24.64 -2.34
CA ASP A 59 8.41 -25.31 -3.64
C ASP A 59 8.04 -24.39 -4.83
N LEU A 60 7.54 -23.17 -4.55
CA LEU A 60 7.23 -22.16 -5.56
C LEU A 60 8.52 -21.70 -6.28
N PRO A 61 8.48 -21.48 -7.61
CA PRO A 61 9.59 -20.87 -8.34
C PRO A 61 9.90 -19.46 -7.84
N VAL A 62 11.14 -19.23 -7.40
CA VAL A 62 11.63 -17.93 -6.94
C VAL A 62 12.74 -17.47 -7.86
N VAL A 63 12.52 -16.38 -8.57
CA VAL A 63 13.51 -15.76 -9.44
C VAL A 63 14.13 -14.59 -8.69
N LEU A 64 15.48 -14.56 -8.65
CA LEU A 64 16.23 -13.52 -7.94
C LEU A 64 16.98 -12.64 -8.93
N ILE A 65 16.83 -11.33 -8.76
CA ILE A 65 17.55 -10.34 -9.57
C ILE A 65 18.40 -9.43 -8.70
N CYS A 66 19.55 -9.02 -9.22
CA CYS A 66 20.36 -7.92 -8.69
C CYS A 66 21.04 -7.18 -9.87
N SER A 67 22.04 -6.36 -9.60
CA SER A 67 22.70 -5.55 -10.64
C SER A 67 23.40 -6.40 -11.72
N ASP A 68 24.14 -7.45 -11.32
CA ASP A 68 25.04 -8.25 -12.19
C ASP A 68 24.97 -9.78 -11.96
N GLY A 69 24.01 -10.23 -11.15
CA GLY A 69 23.84 -11.64 -10.77
C GLY A 69 24.60 -12.08 -9.51
N ARG A 70 25.61 -11.35 -9.01
CA ARG A 70 26.43 -11.80 -7.87
C ARG A 70 25.64 -11.91 -6.57
N ARG A 71 24.96 -10.84 -6.16
CA ARG A 71 24.11 -10.84 -4.94
C ARG A 71 22.96 -11.83 -5.06
N ALA A 72 22.38 -11.97 -6.26
CA ALA A 72 21.32 -12.93 -6.52
C ALA A 72 21.77 -14.38 -6.30
N ARG A 73 23.00 -14.75 -6.69
CA ARG A 73 23.58 -16.07 -6.40
C ARG A 73 23.77 -16.32 -4.90
N LEU A 74 24.29 -15.32 -4.17
CA LEU A 74 24.44 -15.43 -2.71
C LEU A 74 23.07 -15.57 -2.02
N ALA A 75 22.08 -14.77 -2.45
CA ALA A 75 20.71 -14.87 -1.96
C ALA A 75 20.10 -16.24 -2.26
N ALA A 76 20.32 -16.79 -3.46
CA ALA A 76 19.84 -18.11 -3.83
C ALA A 76 20.43 -19.21 -2.92
N THR A 77 21.73 -19.18 -2.65
CA THR A 77 22.37 -20.13 -1.72
C THR A 77 21.76 -20.03 -0.32
N THR A 78 21.46 -18.83 0.15
CA THR A 78 20.77 -18.63 1.44
C THR A 78 19.38 -19.25 1.43
N LEU A 79 18.57 -18.96 0.42
CA LEU A 79 17.20 -19.48 0.32
C LEU A 79 17.19 -21.01 0.15
N GLU A 80 18.12 -21.61 -0.61
CA GLU A 80 18.29 -23.06 -0.67
C GLU A 80 18.61 -23.64 0.72
N GLY A 81 19.49 -22.98 1.49
CA GLY A 81 19.80 -23.34 2.88
C GLY A 81 18.59 -23.23 3.81
N MET A 82 17.64 -22.35 3.53
CA MET A 82 16.36 -22.21 4.23
C MET A 82 15.30 -23.21 3.75
N GLY A 83 15.63 -24.05 2.74
CA GLY A 83 14.77 -25.12 2.23
C GLY A 83 13.87 -24.73 1.05
N TYR A 84 14.10 -23.57 0.39
CA TYR A 84 13.44 -23.23 -0.87
C TYR A 84 14.01 -24.09 -2.01
N GLN A 85 13.14 -24.74 -2.79
CA GLN A 85 13.54 -25.80 -3.71
C GLN A 85 13.79 -25.30 -5.15
N ASN A 86 13.13 -24.23 -5.56
CA ASN A 86 13.11 -23.73 -6.94
C ASN A 86 13.66 -22.31 -7.03
N VAL A 87 14.87 -22.07 -6.55
CA VAL A 87 15.48 -20.75 -6.55
C VAL A 87 16.38 -20.57 -7.78
N ARG A 88 16.15 -19.51 -8.55
CA ARG A 88 16.79 -19.24 -9.83
C ARG A 88 17.32 -17.81 -9.89
N PRO A 89 18.62 -17.56 -9.66
CA PRO A 89 19.20 -16.24 -9.91
C PRO A 89 19.33 -15.98 -11.41
N ILE A 90 19.15 -14.71 -11.79
CA ILE A 90 19.29 -14.26 -13.19
C ILE A 90 20.76 -13.98 -13.50
N ALA A 91 21.28 -14.66 -14.52
CA ALA A 91 22.60 -14.38 -15.05
C ALA A 91 22.69 -12.95 -15.62
N GLY A 92 23.71 -12.20 -15.22
CA GLY A 92 23.92 -10.81 -15.66
C GLY A 92 22.99 -9.77 -15.01
N GLY A 93 21.95 -10.20 -14.26
CA GLY A 93 21.05 -9.32 -13.50
C GLY A 93 20.29 -8.31 -14.36
N ILE A 94 19.92 -7.17 -13.74
CA ILE A 94 19.14 -6.11 -14.43
C ILE A 94 19.95 -5.42 -15.52
N ARG A 95 21.31 -5.45 -15.43
CA ARG A 95 22.14 -4.92 -16.49
C ARG A 95 21.92 -5.67 -17.81
N ALA A 96 21.99 -7.01 -17.77
CA ALA A 96 21.72 -7.82 -18.95
C ALA A 96 20.28 -7.63 -19.48
N TRP A 97 19.28 -7.44 -18.57
CA TRP A 97 17.89 -7.15 -18.93
C TRP A 97 17.78 -5.85 -19.73
N ALA A 98 18.43 -4.78 -19.26
CA ALA A 98 18.44 -3.49 -19.92
C ALA A 98 19.24 -3.49 -21.23
N GLU A 99 20.40 -4.16 -21.27
CA GLU A 99 21.22 -4.34 -22.49
C GLU A 99 20.49 -5.11 -23.60
N ALA A 100 19.50 -5.92 -23.24
CA ALA A 100 18.63 -6.61 -24.19
C ALA A 100 17.39 -5.79 -24.59
N ASP A 101 17.34 -4.49 -24.25
CA ASP A 101 16.22 -3.56 -24.51
C ASP A 101 14.89 -4.02 -23.89
N TYR A 102 14.93 -4.81 -22.82
CA TYR A 102 13.72 -5.14 -22.08
C TYR A 102 13.29 -4.00 -21.16
N PRO A 103 11.98 -3.75 -21.00
CA PRO A 103 11.49 -2.59 -20.29
C PRO A 103 11.88 -2.59 -18.81
N THR A 104 12.35 -1.44 -18.36
CA THR A 104 12.59 -1.12 -16.95
C THR A 104 11.79 0.11 -16.55
N VAL A 105 11.57 0.29 -15.25
CA VAL A 105 10.86 1.43 -14.69
C VAL A 105 11.68 2.04 -13.55
N GLU A 106 11.39 3.30 -13.20
CA GLU A 106 12.06 4.05 -12.14
C GLU A 106 11.07 4.40 -11.02
N GLY A 107 11.57 4.50 -9.80
CA GLY A 107 10.80 4.89 -8.62
C GLY A 107 10.41 3.73 -7.72
N THR A 108 9.62 4.00 -6.69
CA THR A 108 9.03 3.04 -5.75
C THR A 108 7.52 3.02 -5.91
N GLY A 109 6.87 1.88 -5.60
CA GLY A 109 5.43 1.73 -5.68
C GLY A 109 4.90 2.00 -7.10
N VAL A 110 5.65 1.57 -8.10
CA VAL A 110 5.37 1.90 -9.51
C VAL A 110 3.99 1.40 -9.96
N PRO A 111 3.53 0.17 -9.63
CA PRO A 111 2.19 -0.27 -10.00
C PRO A 111 1.09 0.64 -9.44
N GLY A 112 1.23 1.07 -8.18
CA GLY A 112 0.28 2.00 -7.54
C GLY A 112 0.30 3.39 -8.16
N LYS A 113 1.49 3.90 -8.53
CA LYS A 113 1.63 5.19 -9.24
C LYS A 113 1.00 5.15 -10.62
N GLU A 114 1.26 4.09 -11.38
CA GLU A 114 0.65 3.88 -12.70
C GLU A 114 -0.88 3.81 -12.59
N TYR A 115 -1.39 3.07 -11.60
CA TYR A 115 -2.82 3.03 -11.32
C TYR A 115 -3.38 4.43 -10.97
N GLY A 116 -2.68 5.21 -10.14
CA GLY A 116 -3.07 6.58 -9.81
C GLY A 116 -3.16 7.48 -11.04
N GLU A 117 -2.19 7.43 -11.96
CA GLU A 117 -2.23 8.19 -13.21
C GLU A 117 -3.38 7.72 -14.12
N LYS A 118 -3.60 6.41 -14.23
CA LYS A 118 -4.76 5.87 -14.94
C LYS A 118 -6.08 6.41 -14.39
N VAL A 119 -6.24 6.45 -13.07
CA VAL A 119 -7.42 7.03 -12.40
C VAL A 119 -7.53 8.53 -12.68
N ALA A 120 -6.43 9.29 -12.56
CA ALA A 120 -6.42 10.73 -12.83
C ALA A 120 -6.98 11.06 -14.22
N VAL A 121 -6.55 10.30 -15.24
CA VAL A 121 -6.94 10.52 -16.63
C VAL A 121 -8.34 9.99 -16.92
N THR A 122 -8.62 8.72 -16.55
CA THR A 122 -9.90 8.06 -16.90
C THR A 122 -11.08 8.60 -16.13
N ARG A 123 -10.89 9.00 -14.87
CA ARG A 123 -11.91 9.59 -14.01
C ARG A 123 -11.91 11.11 -14.04
N LYS A 124 -10.96 11.73 -14.76
CA LYS A 124 -10.80 13.19 -14.86
C LYS A 124 -10.83 13.87 -13.49
N VAL A 125 -10.06 13.31 -12.54
CA VAL A 125 -10.03 13.81 -11.15
C VAL A 125 -9.60 15.27 -11.14
N PRO A 126 -10.44 16.21 -10.66
CA PRO A 126 -10.06 17.62 -10.58
C PRO A 126 -8.86 17.82 -9.66
N GLN A 127 -7.97 18.73 -10.03
CA GLN A 127 -6.79 19.06 -9.25
C GLN A 127 -6.75 20.55 -8.94
N ILE A 128 -6.17 20.93 -7.80
CA ILE A 128 -5.94 22.33 -7.38
C ILE A 128 -4.47 22.50 -7.02
N THR A 129 -3.86 23.60 -7.48
CA THR A 129 -2.46 23.94 -7.15
C THR A 129 -2.37 24.67 -5.81
N PRO A 130 -1.17 24.79 -5.21
CA PRO A 130 -0.95 25.60 -4.01
C PRO A 130 -1.44 27.06 -4.19
N GLU A 131 -1.07 27.67 -5.30
CA GLU A 131 -1.40 29.07 -5.59
C GLU A 131 -2.90 29.28 -5.77
N GLU A 132 -3.57 28.36 -6.47
CA GLU A 132 -5.03 28.39 -6.66
C GLU A 132 -5.77 28.21 -5.33
N LEU A 133 -5.28 27.30 -4.46
CA LEU A 133 -5.86 27.09 -3.14
C LEU A 133 -5.78 28.34 -2.29
N VAL A 134 -4.60 28.97 -2.19
CA VAL A 134 -4.38 30.19 -1.41
C VAL A 134 -5.23 31.34 -1.96
N ALA A 135 -5.18 31.61 -3.27
CA ALA A 135 -5.95 32.68 -3.89
C ALA A 135 -7.47 32.53 -3.66
N ARG A 136 -8.00 31.30 -3.71
CA ARG A 136 -9.41 31.04 -3.44
C ARG A 136 -9.77 31.17 -1.96
N GLN A 137 -8.85 30.82 -1.04
CA GLN A 137 -9.01 31.04 0.41
C GLN A 137 -9.05 32.53 0.73
N GLU A 138 -8.14 33.31 0.15
CA GLU A 138 -8.12 34.79 0.28
C GLU A 138 -9.39 35.44 -0.30
N GLY A 139 -9.96 34.83 -1.35
CA GLY A 139 -11.26 35.19 -1.92
C GLY A 139 -12.45 34.78 -1.05
N GLY A 140 -12.25 34.20 0.13
CA GLY A 140 -13.30 33.84 1.09
C GLY A 140 -13.94 32.48 0.86
N GLU A 141 -13.40 31.64 -0.06
CA GLU A 141 -13.88 30.27 -0.23
C GLU A 141 -13.48 29.41 0.95
N LYS A 142 -14.41 28.58 1.44
CA LYS A 142 -14.16 27.67 2.57
C LYS A 142 -13.70 26.29 2.06
N PHE A 143 -12.65 25.76 2.68
CA PHE A 143 -12.08 24.48 2.35
C PHE A 143 -12.06 23.52 3.55
N LEU A 144 -12.32 22.24 3.26
CA LEU A 144 -12.00 21.12 4.12
C LEU A 144 -10.80 20.41 3.50
N ILE A 145 -9.64 20.54 4.13
CA ILE A 145 -8.40 19.91 3.66
C ILE A 145 -8.19 18.60 4.43
N LEU A 146 -8.10 17.49 3.72
CA LEU A 146 -7.93 16.14 4.26
C LEU A 146 -6.58 15.59 3.81
N ASP A 147 -5.72 15.28 4.76
CA ASP A 147 -4.42 14.66 4.49
C ASP A 147 -4.55 13.14 4.52
N SER A 148 -4.41 12.51 3.36
CA SER A 148 -4.60 11.06 3.16
C SER A 148 -3.35 10.21 3.47
N ARG A 149 -2.29 10.84 3.99
CA ARG A 149 -1.06 10.17 4.40
C ARG A 149 -1.25 9.44 5.73
N THR A 150 -0.19 8.74 6.17
CA THR A 150 -0.16 8.16 7.52
C THR A 150 -0.18 9.24 8.59
N GLY A 151 -0.61 8.88 9.81
CA GLY A 151 -0.59 9.82 10.94
C GLY A 151 0.81 10.36 11.25
N LEU A 152 1.84 9.54 11.10
CA LEU A 152 3.25 9.94 11.29
C LEU A 152 3.70 10.95 10.24
N GLU A 153 3.41 10.74 8.96
CA GLU A 153 3.72 11.71 7.91
C GLU A 153 3.00 13.04 8.15
N TYR A 154 1.74 12.99 8.60
CA TYR A 154 0.96 14.18 8.94
C TYR A 154 1.59 14.96 10.10
N GLN A 155 1.96 14.29 11.19
CA GLN A 155 2.59 14.92 12.36
C GLN A 155 3.93 15.58 12.03
N ARG A 156 4.70 15.00 11.11
CA ARG A 156 5.96 15.60 10.66
C ARG A 156 5.77 16.93 9.99
N ALA A 157 4.84 17.02 9.07
CA ALA A 157 4.50 18.26 8.37
C ALA A 157 3.20 18.08 7.59
N HIS A 158 2.27 19.04 7.66
CA HIS A 158 1.00 19.03 6.95
C HIS A 158 0.60 20.43 6.47
N LEU A 159 -0.36 20.50 5.56
CA LEU A 159 -0.91 21.79 5.11
C LEU A 159 -1.65 22.48 6.27
N PRO A 160 -1.57 23.82 6.37
CA PRO A 160 -2.26 24.58 7.41
C PRO A 160 -3.75 24.25 7.46
N GLY A 161 -4.20 23.91 8.67
CA GLY A 161 -5.60 23.62 8.93
C GLY A 161 -6.12 22.29 8.36
N ALA A 162 -5.25 21.42 7.84
CA ALA A 162 -5.65 20.09 7.37
C ALA A 162 -6.06 19.16 8.53
N TYR A 163 -6.93 18.18 8.22
CA TYR A 163 -7.23 17.07 9.11
C TYR A 163 -6.46 15.82 8.67
N SER A 164 -5.95 15.07 9.63
CA SER A 164 -5.41 13.74 9.35
C SER A 164 -6.56 12.78 9.01
N ALA A 165 -6.53 12.24 7.79
CA ALA A 165 -7.53 11.32 7.28
C ALA A 165 -6.86 10.29 6.36
N PRO A 166 -6.04 9.34 6.91
CA PRO A 166 -5.45 8.29 6.12
C PRO A 166 -6.45 7.69 5.13
N GLY A 167 -6.03 7.38 3.90
CA GLY A 167 -6.94 7.16 2.79
C GLY A 167 -8.16 6.26 3.07
N GLY A 168 -7.98 5.19 3.86
CA GLY A 168 -9.08 4.33 4.30
C GLY A 168 -10.06 4.97 5.29
N GLU A 169 -9.64 6.04 5.97
CA GLU A 169 -10.45 6.77 6.95
C GLU A 169 -11.29 7.90 6.30
N LEU A 170 -11.03 8.25 5.04
CA LEU A 170 -11.72 9.34 4.36
C LEU A 170 -13.25 9.29 4.45
N PRO A 171 -13.93 8.15 4.21
CA PRO A 171 -15.38 8.09 4.34
C PRO A 171 -15.86 8.36 5.76
N PHE A 172 -15.19 7.81 6.77
CA PHE A 172 -15.55 7.99 8.18
C PHE A 172 -15.40 9.46 8.61
N VAL A 173 -14.29 10.08 8.22
CA VAL A 173 -14.02 11.50 8.52
C VAL A 173 -15.05 12.41 7.84
N ILE A 174 -15.34 12.17 6.56
CA ILE A 174 -16.28 12.99 5.80
C ILE A 174 -17.70 12.85 6.33
N TYR A 175 -18.19 11.62 6.55
CA TYR A 175 -19.53 11.43 7.13
C TYR A 175 -19.60 11.93 8.57
N GLY A 176 -18.50 11.82 9.33
CA GLY A 176 -18.43 12.37 10.70
C GLY A 176 -18.46 13.89 10.75
N LEU A 177 -17.79 14.56 9.84
CA LEU A 177 -17.79 16.03 9.71
C LEU A 177 -19.09 16.56 9.12
N ALA A 178 -19.77 15.77 8.27
CA ALA A 178 -20.96 16.17 7.53
C ALA A 178 -20.81 17.59 6.92
N PRO A 179 -19.81 17.84 6.05
CA PRO A 179 -19.45 19.17 5.62
C PRO A 179 -20.60 19.84 4.88
N ASP A 180 -20.78 21.16 5.14
CA ASP A 180 -21.73 21.99 4.39
C ASP A 180 -21.49 21.81 2.87
N PRO A 181 -22.56 21.62 2.05
CA PRO A 181 -22.45 21.46 0.60
C PRO A 181 -21.63 22.55 -0.13
N ASN A 182 -21.54 23.73 0.45
CA ASN A 182 -20.76 24.84 -0.12
C ASN A 182 -19.28 24.82 0.22
N ILE A 183 -18.83 23.89 1.08
CA ILE A 183 -17.41 23.72 1.40
C ILE A 183 -16.74 22.90 0.29
N THR A 184 -15.62 23.38 -0.21
CA THR A 184 -14.78 22.62 -1.16
C THR A 184 -13.87 21.67 -0.41
N ILE A 185 -13.89 20.38 -0.79
CA ILE A 185 -13.04 19.34 -0.20
C ILE A 185 -11.76 19.22 -1.02
N VAL A 186 -10.62 19.24 -0.33
CA VAL A 186 -9.28 19.03 -0.94
C VAL A 186 -8.62 17.86 -0.27
N VAL A 187 -8.25 16.85 -1.05
CA VAL A 187 -7.49 15.68 -0.55
C VAL A 187 -6.01 15.87 -0.86
N ASN A 188 -5.19 15.92 0.17
CA ASN A 188 -3.73 16.09 0.09
C ASN A 188 -2.98 14.79 0.35
N CYS A 189 -1.72 14.74 -0.15
CA CYS A 189 -0.72 13.75 0.25
C CYS A 189 0.70 14.33 0.13
N ALA A 190 1.74 13.51 0.16
CA ALA A 190 3.12 13.99 0.00
C ALA A 190 3.44 14.46 -1.43
N GLY A 191 2.93 13.74 -2.42
CA GLY A 191 3.15 13.98 -3.84
C GLY A 191 1.85 13.98 -4.63
N ARG A 192 1.52 12.86 -5.30
CA ARG A 192 0.43 12.86 -6.28
C ARG A 192 -0.58 11.70 -6.12
N THR A 193 -0.10 10.47 -6.03
CA THR A 193 -0.94 9.27 -6.18
C THR A 193 -2.05 9.17 -5.13
N ARG A 194 -1.72 9.28 -3.83
CA ARG A 194 -2.71 9.14 -2.75
C ARG A 194 -3.75 10.25 -2.76
N SER A 195 -3.38 11.50 -3.14
CA SER A 195 -4.35 12.59 -3.27
C SER A 195 -5.33 12.35 -4.42
N ILE A 196 -4.86 11.82 -5.55
CA ILE A 196 -5.71 11.45 -6.69
C ILE A 196 -6.66 10.31 -6.31
N LEU A 197 -6.15 9.23 -5.74
CA LEU A 197 -6.96 8.08 -5.34
C LEU A 197 -7.97 8.46 -4.24
N GLY A 198 -7.55 9.26 -3.26
CA GLY A 198 -8.41 9.76 -2.19
C GLY A 198 -9.49 10.71 -2.71
N ALA A 199 -9.15 11.66 -3.60
CA ALA A 199 -10.14 12.54 -4.20
C ALA A 199 -11.13 11.76 -5.09
N ASN A 200 -10.66 10.77 -5.87
CA ASN A 200 -11.55 9.89 -6.62
C ASN A 200 -12.50 9.10 -5.71
N LEU A 201 -12.00 8.61 -4.56
CA LEU A 201 -12.82 7.95 -3.55
C LEU A 201 -13.92 8.89 -3.07
N VAL A 202 -13.58 10.13 -2.66
CA VAL A 202 -14.54 11.12 -2.19
C VAL A 202 -15.56 11.49 -3.28
N LEU A 203 -15.13 11.65 -4.52
CA LEU A 203 -16.04 11.89 -5.66
C LEU A 203 -17.04 10.73 -5.83
N SER A 204 -16.61 9.49 -5.62
CA SER A 204 -17.47 8.31 -5.72
C SER A 204 -18.48 8.17 -4.57
N MET A 205 -18.32 8.91 -3.48
CA MET A 205 -19.32 9.00 -2.39
C MET A 205 -20.61 9.70 -2.84
N GLY A 206 -20.55 10.52 -3.91
CA GLY A 206 -21.72 11.21 -4.46
C GLY A 206 -22.16 12.42 -3.65
N LEU A 207 -21.25 13.05 -2.92
CA LEU A 207 -21.52 14.25 -2.14
C LEU A 207 -21.73 15.48 -3.06
N PRO A 208 -22.53 16.48 -2.64
CA PRO A 208 -22.74 17.69 -3.43
C PRO A 208 -21.52 18.63 -3.48
N ASN A 209 -20.52 18.38 -2.65
CA ASN A 209 -19.34 19.21 -2.49
C ASN A 209 -18.43 19.15 -3.74
N ARG A 210 -17.77 20.26 -4.06
CA ARG A 210 -16.66 20.24 -5.01
C ARG A 210 -15.48 19.55 -4.37
N VAL A 211 -14.83 18.65 -5.12
CA VAL A 211 -13.70 17.84 -4.63
C VAL A 211 -12.50 18.01 -5.56
N TYR A 212 -11.34 18.22 -4.97
CA TYR A 212 -10.06 18.32 -5.68
C TYR A 212 -8.99 17.44 -5.05
N ALA A 213 -8.15 16.86 -5.89
CA ALA A 213 -6.86 16.35 -5.46
C ALA A 213 -5.86 17.51 -5.37
N PHE A 214 -5.11 17.62 -4.29
CA PHE A 214 -4.06 18.63 -4.18
C PHE A 214 -2.85 18.23 -5.03
N LYS A 215 -2.53 19.09 -5.99
CA LYS A 215 -1.54 18.80 -7.03
C LYS A 215 -0.13 18.78 -6.45
N ASN A 216 0.56 17.64 -6.58
CA ASN A 216 1.92 17.39 -6.12
C ASN A 216 2.14 17.55 -4.60
N GLY A 217 1.07 17.54 -3.80
CA GLY A 217 1.10 17.37 -2.36
C GLY A 217 1.91 18.41 -1.57
N THR A 218 2.34 18.01 -0.37
CA THR A 218 3.15 18.87 0.52
C THR A 218 4.43 19.36 -0.14
N MET A 219 5.03 18.58 -1.04
CA MET A 219 6.20 19.03 -1.80
C MET A 219 5.93 20.30 -2.63
N ALA A 220 4.81 20.35 -3.35
CA ALA A 220 4.45 21.50 -4.15
C ALA A 220 4.15 22.74 -3.28
N TRP A 221 3.54 22.53 -2.10
CA TRP A 221 3.28 23.59 -1.14
C TRP A 221 4.57 24.29 -0.70
N GLU A 222 5.60 23.52 -0.31
CA GLU A 222 6.91 24.06 0.07
C GLU A 222 7.65 24.71 -1.12
N MET A 223 7.59 24.07 -2.31
CA MET A 223 8.19 24.64 -3.53
C MET A 223 7.57 25.96 -3.96
N ALA A 224 6.29 26.17 -3.66
CA ALA A 224 5.60 27.45 -3.85
C ALA A 224 5.92 28.49 -2.77
N GLY A 225 6.78 28.16 -1.81
CA GLY A 225 7.23 29.08 -0.75
C GLY A 225 6.30 29.16 0.45
N PHE A 226 5.27 28.30 0.54
CA PHE A 226 4.36 28.27 1.68
C PHE A 226 4.88 27.41 2.83
N GLN A 227 4.49 27.76 4.05
CA GLN A 227 4.92 27.06 5.27
C GLN A 227 3.98 25.90 5.59
N LEU A 228 4.55 24.75 5.96
CA LEU A 228 3.83 23.62 6.54
C LEU A 228 3.69 23.77 8.05
N GLU A 229 2.59 23.27 8.61
CA GLU A 229 2.42 23.07 10.04
C GLU A 229 3.03 21.71 10.47
N ARG A 230 3.40 21.59 11.76
CA ARG A 230 4.02 20.39 12.34
C ARG A 230 3.32 20.02 13.66
N GLY A 231 3.46 18.78 14.06
CA GLY A 231 2.88 18.25 15.29
C GLY A 231 1.51 17.64 15.07
N GLU A 232 0.73 17.46 16.13
CA GLU A 232 -0.54 16.73 16.08
C GLU A 232 -1.62 17.41 15.22
N GLY A 233 -1.47 18.71 14.94
CA GLY A 233 -2.41 19.47 14.13
C GLY A 233 -3.83 19.46 14.73
N ARG A 234 -4.84 19.24 13.89
CA ARG A 234 -6.23 19.12 14.35
C ARG A 234 -6.48 17.75 14.97
N PRO A 235 -7.17 17.67 16.11
CA PRO A 235 -7.42 16.42 16.79
C PRO A 235 -8.17 15.43 15.88
N LYS A 236 -7.82 14.15 15.99
CA LYS A 236 -8.55 13.05 15.34
C LYS A 236 -10.02 13.13 15.76
N LEU A 237 -10.91 13.20 14.79
CA LEU A 237 -12.33 13.23 15.06
C LEU A 237 -12.83 11.87 15.52
N PRO A 238 -13.60 11.79 16.60
CA PRO A 238 -14.24 10.54 16.97
C PRO A 238 -15.25 10.15 15.88
N THR A 239 -15.15 8.93 15.38
CA THR A 239 -16.10 8.41 14.41
C THR A 239 -17.41 8.06 15.12
N SER A 240 -18.50 8.77 14.81
CA SER A 240 -19.82 8.42 15.31
C SER A 240 -20.33 7.12 14.71
N GLU A 241 -21.22 6.40 15.41
CA GLU A 241 -21.80 5.17 14.85
C GLU A 241 -22.55 5.47 13.54
N LYS A 242 -23.25 6.60 13.43
CA LYS A 242 -23.88 7.02 12.19
C LYS A 242 -22.88 7.16 11.04
N ALA A 243 -21.75 7.84 11.25
CA ALA A 243 -20.71 7.97 10.22
C ALA A 243 -20.12 6.61 9.82
N ARG A 244 -20.02 5.68 10.78
CA ARG A 244 -19.59 4.31 10.55
C ARG A 244 -20.59 3.55 9.68
N GLU A 245 -21.88 3.62 9.99
CA GLU A 245 -22.95 2.98 9.20
C GLU A 245 -23.01 3.53 7.76
N GLU A 246 -22.84 4.85 7.58
CA GLU A 246 -22.79 5.49 6.27
C GLU A 246 -21.56 5.04 5.46
N ALA A 247 -20.39 4.94 6.10
CA ALA A 247 -19.17 4.42 5.47
C ALA A 247 -19.32 2.94 5.07
N GLU A 248 -19.91 2.12 5.91
CA GLU A 248 -20.24 0.72 5.58
C GLU A 248 -21.26 0.61 4.43
N GLY A 249 -22.25 1.50 4.40
CA GLY A 249 -23.22 1.60 3.31
C GLY A 249 -22.56 1.96 1.98
N PHE A 250 -21.64 2.90 1.99
CA PHE A 250 -20.82 3.26 0.85
C PHE A 250 -19.93 2.09 0.40
N ALA A 251 -19.26 1.42 1.33
CA ALA A 251 -18.40 0.28 1.03
C ALA A 251 -19.20 -0.88 0.39
N ARG A 252 -20.41 -1.20 0.90
CA ARG A 252 -21.29 -2.21 0.27
C ARG A 252 -21.61 -1.86 -1.19
N ARG A 253 -21.86 -0.60 -1.50
CA ARG A 253 -22.07 -0.15 -2.89
C ARG A 253 -20.82 -0.41 -3.74
N VAL A 254 -19.63 -0.02 -3.27
CA VAL A 254 -18.36 -0.25 -3.95
C VAL A 254 -18.11 -1.75 -4.16
N ALA A 255 -18.37 -2.58 -3.15
CA ALA A 255 -18.23 -4.03 -3.27
C ALA A 255 -19.12 -4.62 -4.37
N GLY A 256 -20.36 -4.14 -4.47
CA GLY A 256 -21.30 -4.54 -5.53
C GLY A 256 -20.88 -4.08 -6.92
N GLU A 257 -20.41 -2.83 -7.06
CA GLU A 257 -19.93 -2.27 -8.32
C GLU A 257 -18.71 -3.03 -8.88
N ASP A 258 -17.80 -3.45 -8.01
CA ASP A 258 -16.57 -4.15 -8.38
C ASP A 258 -16.70 -5.68 -8.36
N GLY A 259 -17.86 -6.22 -7.97
CA GLY A 259 -18.09 -7.67 -7.88
C GLY A 259 -17.13 -8.36 -6.90
N LEU A 260 -16.80 -7.70 -5.77
CA LEU A 260 -15.83 -8.23 -4.81
C LEU A 260 -16.32 -9.51 -4.16
N SER A 261 -15.47 -10.53 -4.14
CA SER A 261 -15.75 -11.81 -3.50
C SER A 261 -15.47 -11.74 -2.00
N THR A 262 -16.29 -12.45 -1.22
CA THR A 262 -16.08 -12.63 0.21
C THR A 262 -15.54 -14.03 0.53
N LEU A 263 -14.88 -14.15 1.68
CA LEU A 263 -14.42 -15.39 2.26
C LEU A 263 -14.94 -15.46 3.70
N SER A 264 -15.65 -16.55 4.05
CA SER A 264 -16.11 -16.74 5.42
C SER A 264 -14.92 -16.96 6.38
N VAL A 265 -15.17 -16.78 7.68
CA VAL A 265 -14.17 -17.06 8.74
C VAL A 265 -13.67 -18.51 8.63
N GLU A 266 -14.55 -19.47 8.41
CA GLU A 266 -14.18 -20.87 8.23
C GLU A 266 -13.40 -21.09 6.91
N GLY A 267 -13.71 -20.33 5.87
CA GLY A 267 -12.95 -20.33 4.62
C GLY A 267 -11.53 -19.81 4.81
N LEU A 268 -11.34 -18.74 5.60
CA LEU A 268 -10.01 -18.21 5.93
C LEU A 268 -9.22 -19.22 6.78
N ARG A 269 -9.85 -19.85 7.79
CA ARG A 269 -9.18 -20.90 8.56
C ARG A 269 -8.67 -22.04 7.70
N ARG A 270 -9.50 -22.55 6.78
CA ARG A 270 -9.08 -23.60 5.83
C ARG A 270 -7.94 -23.13 4.93
N LEU A 271 -7.96 -21.86 4.50
CA LEU A 271 -6.87 -21.29 3.70
C LEU A 271 -5.57 -21.21 4.49
N GLN A 272 -5.61 -20.80 5.77
CA GLN A 272 -4.45 -20.79 6.65
C GLN A 272 -3.92 -22.20 6.98
N GLU A 273 -4.81 -23.18 7.16
CA GLU A 273 -4.46 -24.59 7.39
C GLU A 273 -3.92 -25.28 6.13
N SER A 274 -4.29 -24.77 4.95
CA SER A 274 -3.76 -25.25 3.67
C SER A 274 -2.30 -24.80 3.53
N ARG A 275 -1.56 -25.46 2.63
CA ARG A 275 -0.22 -25.02 2.24
C ARG A 275 -0.23 -24.11 1.02
N GLU A 276 -1.39 -23.56 0.68
CA GLU A 276 -1.52 -22.64 -0.45
C GLU A 276 -0.99 -21.26 -0.08
N LEU A 277 -0.18 -20.68 -0.98
CA LEU A 277 0.26 -19.31 -0.84
C LEU A 277 -0.94 -18.37 -0.87
N HIS A 278 -1.07 -17.58 0.17
CA HIS A 278 -2.06 -16.49 0.28
C HIS A 278 -1.45 -15.33 1.07
N TYR A 279 -2.06 -14.16 0.93
CA TYR A 279 -1.69 -12.95 1.66
C TYR A 279 -2.90 -12.50 2.46
N LEU A 280 -2.74 -12.36 3.77
CA LEU A 280 -3.74 -11.81 4.68
C LEU A 280 -3.30 -10.41 5.10
N VAL A 281 -4.09 -9.40 4.76
CA VAL A 281 -3.73 -7.98 4.94
C VAL A 281 -4.73 -7.29 5.84
N ASP A 282 -4.29 -6.89 7.02
CA ASP A 282 -5.06 -6.04 7.92
C ASP A 282 -4.87 -4.59 7.51
N VAL A 283 -5.98 -3.92 7.13
CA VAL A 283 -5.93 -2.57 6.59
C VAL A 283 -6.40 -1.50 7.56
N ARG A 284 -6.48 -1.85 8.83
CA ARG A 284 -6.77 -0.90 9.92
C ARG A 284 -5.56 0.01 10.20
N LEU A 285 -5.74 0.94 11.12
CA LEU A 285 -4.65 1.77 11.60
C LEU A 285 -3.64 0.92 12.40
N PRO A 286 -2.35 1.29 12.41
CA PRO A 286 -1.32 0.52 13.11
C PRO A 286 -1.63 0.29 14.59
N GLU A 287 -2.17 1.31 15.27
CA GLU A 287 -2.55 1.21 16.67
C GLU A 287 -3.68 0.20 16.93
N GLU A 288 -4.59 -0.01 15.97
CA GLU A 288 -5.66 -1.03 16.05
C GLU A 288 -5.08 -2.43 15.81
N TYR A 289 -4.17 -2.55 14.86
CA TYR A 289 -3.47 -3.81 14.57
C TYR A 289 -2.66 -4.31 15.77
N LEU A 290 -1.92 -3.41 16.43
CA LEU A 290 -1.10 -3.74 17.60
C LEU A 290 -1.92 -4.25 18.80
N GLN A 291 -3.17 -3.81 18.93
CA GLN A 291 -4.09 -4.25 20.00
C GLN A 291 -4.63 -5.66 19.78
N GLY A 292 -4.61 -6.13 18.54
CA GLY A 292 -5.02 -7.49 18.20
C GLY A 292 -5.36 -7.64 16.73
N HIS A 293 -4.80 -8.66 16.09
CA HIS A 293 -4.98 -8.97 14.68
C HIS A 293 -5.10 -10.49 14.45
N ILE A 294 -5.60 -10.88 13.29
CA ILE A 294 -5.68 -12.30 12.92
C ILE A 294 -4.26 -12.84 12.70
N PRO A 295 -3.92 -14.03 13.29
CA PRO A 295 -2.62 -14.64 13.11
C PRO A 295 -2.17 -14.72 11.65
N GLY A 296 -0.94 -14.29 11.40
CA GLY A 296 -0.36 -14.26 10.04
C GLY A 296 -0.79 -13.08 9.17
N ALA A 297 -1.62 -12.16 9.68
CA ALA A 297 -1.92 -10.93 8.96
C ALA A 297 -0.73 -9.97 8.95
N VAL A 298 -0.52 -9.29 7.81
CA VAL A 298 0.42 -8.17 7.71
C VAL A 298 -0.34 -6.84 7.76
N SER A 299 0.27 -5.81 8.36
CA SER A 299 -0.37 -4.50 8.53
C SER A 299 -0.01 -3.55 7.39
N PHE A 300 -1.02 -3.11 6.63
CA PHE A 300 -0.90 -2.03 5.64
C PHE A 300 -2.20 -1.24 5.62
N THR A 301 -2.20 0.01 6.08
CA THR A 301 -3.44 0.81 6.08
C THR A 301 -4.05 0.90 4.68
N ALA A 302 -5.38 0.93 4.58
CA ALA A 302 -6.09 0.89 3.30
C ALA A 302 -5.64 1.97 2.29
N GLY A 303 -5.22 3.14 2.78
CA GLY A 303 -4.69 4.21 1.93
C GLY A 303 -3.27 3.97 1.40
N GLN A 304 -2.57 2.95 1.91
CA GLN A 304 -1.18 2.64 1.54
C GLN A 304 -1.06 1.42 0.60
N VAL A 305 -2.08 0.56 0.52
CA VAL A 305 -1.98 -0.72 -0.20
C VAL A 305 -1.58 -0.56 -1.67
N ALA A 306 -2.05 0.48 -2.36
CA ALA A 306 -1.71 0.69 -3.76
C ALA A 306 -0.21 0.91 -3.97
N LEU A 307 0.40 1.79 -3.15
CA LEU A 307 1.82 2.12 -3.26
C LEU A 307 2.74 1.03 -2.71
N ASN A 308 2.22 0.14 -1.87
CA ASN A 308 2.97 -0.96 -1.28
C ASN A 308 2.59 -2.33 -1.86
N SER A 309 1.89 -2.38 -2.98
CA SER A 309 1.42 -3.64 -3.58
C SER A 309 2.56 -4.63 -3.86
N GLU A 310 3.75 -4.14 -4.24
CA GLU A 310 4.95 -4.94 -4.47
C GLU A 310 5.57 -5.49 -3.17
N ASP A 311 5.38 -4.80 -2.03
CA ASP A 311 5.82 -5.27 -0.71
C ASP A 311 4.81 -6.24 -0.06
N ILE A 312 3.55 -6.19 -0.47
CA ILE A 312 2.46 -7.04 0.03
C ILE A 312 2.40 -8.36 -0.74
N VAL A 313 2.50 -8.32 -2.06
CA VAL A 313 2.22 -9.46 -2.94
C VAL A 313 3.42 -9.75 -3.83
N ALA A 314 4.15 -10.83 -3.52
CA ALA A 314 5.25 -11.29 -4.35
C ALA A 314 4.81 -12.20 -5.53
N VAL A 315 3.59 -12.75 -5.47
CA VAL A 315 3.00 -13.63 -6.51
C VAL A 315 1.60 -13.13 -6.84
N GLN A 316 1.45 -12.49 -7.99
CA GLN A 316 0.26 -11.73 -8.36
C GLN A 316 -1.06 -12.52 -8.41
N ASP A 317 -0.99 -13.82 -8.73
CA ASP A 317 -2.16 -14.69 -8.84
C ASP A 317 -2.52 -15.39 -7.51
N ALA A 318 -1.76 -15.18 -6.45
CA ALA A 318 -2.08 -15.71 -5.13
C ALA A 318 -3.31 -15.00 -4.53
N PRO A 319 -4.15 -15.71 -3.76
CA PRO A 319 -5.23 -15.09 -3.02
C PRO A 319 -4.75 -13.97 -2.09
N VAL A 320 -5.41 -12.81 -2.15
CA VAL A 320 -5.19 -11.69 -1.23
C VAL A 320 -6.48 -11.46 -0.46
N VAL A 321 -6.44 -11.65 0.85
CA VAL A 321 -7.59 -11.48 1.73
C VAL A 321 -7.40 -10.20 2.54
N PHE A 322 -8.28 -9.23 2.35
CA PHE A 322 -8.28 -8.00 3.12
C PHE A 322 -9.21 -8.12 4.33
N VAL A 323 -8.74 -7.62 5.48
CA VAL A 323 -9.49 -7.57 6.73
C VAL A 323 -9.40 -6.19 7.37
N CYS A 324 -10.50 -5.76 7.98
CA CYS A 324 -10.54 -4.64 8.94
C CYS A 324 -11.47 -5.01 10.10
N ASP A 325 -11.90 -4.05 10.90
CA ASP A 325 -12.85 -4.29 11.99
C ASP A 325 -14.15 -4.97 11.51
N ARG A 326 -14.85 -4.33 10.56
CA ARG A 326 -16.05 -4.86 9.89
C ARG A 326 -15.76 -5.13 8.41
N GLN A 327 -16.06 -4.18 7.50
CA GLN A 327 -15.80 -4.33 6.07
C GLN A 327 -15.35 -3.07 5.34
N ALA A 328 -15.69 -1.87 5.78
CA ALA A 328 -15.55 -0.67 4.95
C ALA A 328 -14.12 -0.44 4.45
N ARG A 329 -13.11 -0.39 5.34
CA ARG A 329 -11.71 -0.16 4.96
C ARG A 329 -11.16 -1.29 4.08
N ALA A 330 -11.49 -2.54 4.42
CA ALA A 330 -11.07 -3.72 3.65
C ALA A 330 -11.67 -3.68 2.23
N THR A 331 -12.93 -3.29 2.09
CA THR A 331 -13.59 -3.14 0.79
C THR A 331 -12.88 -2.12 -0.09
N LEU A 332 -12.49 -0.97 0.45
CA LEU A 332 -11.79 0.07 -0.31
C LEU A 332 -10.41 -0.40 -0.78
N ALA A 333 -9.69 -1.14 0.07
CA ALA A 333 -8.41 -1.74 -0.28
C ALA A 333 -8.58 -2.83 -1.36
N ALA A 334 -9.55 -3.73 -1.19
CA ALA A 334 -9.86 -4.78 -2.15
C ALA A 334 -10.29 -4.23 -3.51
N SER A 335 -11.17 -3.21 -3.52
CA SER A 335 -11.56 -2.48 -4.72
C SER A 335 -10.33 -1.92 -5.46
N THR A 336 -9.41 -1.31 -4.72
CA THR A 336 -8.16 -0.77 -5.29
C THR A 336 -7.34 -1.88 -5.94
N PHE A 337 -7.10 -3.00 -5.27
CA PHE A 337 -6.34 -4.13 -5.80
C PHE A 337 -7.01 -4.78 -7.02
N THR A 338 -8.32 -4.99 -6.96
CA THR A 338 -9.08 -5.52 -8.10
C THR A 338 -8.93 -4.61 -9.33
N ARG A 339 -9.05 -3.31 -9.15
CA ARG A 339 -8.89 -2.32 -10.23
C ARG A 339 -7.44 -2.16 -10.73
N MET A 340 -6.45 -2.50 -9.89
CA MET A 340 -5.04 -2.63 -10.28
C MET A 340 -4.77 -3.91 -11.08
N GLY A 341 -5.70 -4.87 -11.11
CA GLY A 341 -5.59 -6.09 -11.91
C GLY A 341 -5.16 -7.33 -11.13
N PHE A 342 -5.21 -7.32 -9.81
CA PHE A 342 -5.00 -8.53 -9.00
C PHE A 342 -6.21 -9.46 -9.16
N PRO A 343 -6.04 -10.73 -9.61
CA PRO A 343 -7.16 -11.56 -10.01
C PRO A 343 -7.91 -12.24 -8.86
N ASN A 344 -7.27 -12.42 -7.71
CA ASN A 344 -7.78 -13.25 -6.60
C ASN A 344 -7.92 -12.44 -5.30
N VAL A 345 -8.67 -11.33 -5.37
CA VAL A 345 -8.91 -10.46 -4.21
C VAL A 345 -10.18 -10.88 -3.49
N ARG A 346 -10.13 -10.97 -2.17
CA ARG A 346 -11.25 -11.37 -1.30
C ARG A 346 -11.36 -10.48 -0.07
N LEU A 347 -12.55 -10.41 0.49
CA LEU A 347 -12.85 -9.77 1.78
C LEU A 347 -13.14 -10.83 2.83
N LEU A 348 -12.62 -10.69 4.04
CA LEU A 348 -13.10 -11.48 5.16
C LEU A 348 -14.50 -10.99 5.54
N GLU A 349 -15.49 -11.88 5.43
CA GLU A 349 -16.88 -11.57 5.75
C GLU A 349 -17.04 -11.22 7.23
N GLY A 350 -17.60 -10.04 7.52
CA GLY A 350 -17.74 -9.52 8.87
C GLY A 350 -16.43 -9.11 9.56
N GLY A 351 -15.30 -9.20 8.88
CA GLY A 351 -14.00 -8.70 9.35
C GLY A 351 -13.52 -9.34 10.65
N LEU A 352 -12.76 -8.56 11.42
CA LEU A 352 -12.21 -8.99 12.71
C LEU A 352 -13.32 -9.27 13.75
N GLU A 353 -14.43 -8.52 13.71
CA GLU A 353 -15.56 -8.75 14.60
C GLU A 353 -16.12 -10.16 14.41
N ALA A 354 -16.27 -10.64 13.18
CA ALA A 354 -16.73 -12.00 12.91
C ALA A 354 -15.73 -13.08 13.34
N TRP A 355 -14.43 -12.81 13.16
CA TRP A 355 -13.36 -13.70 13.64
C TRP A 355 -13.39 -13.86 15.16
N GLN A 356 -13.53 -12.76 15.90
CA GLN A 356 -13.65 -12.77 17.36
C GLN A 356 -14.96 -13.44 17.84
N ALA A 357 -16.07 -13.17 17.15
CA ALA A 357 -17.36 -13.80 17.47
C ALA A 357 -17.33 -15.35 17.27
N ALA A 358 -16.46 -15.84 16.40
CA ALA A 358 -16.19 -17.27 16.24
C ALA A 358 -15.29 -17.86 17.34
N GLY A 359 -14.86 -17.05 18.33
CA GLY A 359 -14.01 -17.49 19.45
C GLY A 359 -12.57 -17.80 19.04
N LEU A 360 -12.09 -17.22 17.91
CA LEU A 360 -10.76 -17.50 17.39
C LEU A 360 -9.70 -16.55 18.00
N PRO A 361 -8.45 -17.01 18.14
CA PRO A 361 -7.40 -16.24 18.79
C PRO A 361 -6.97 -15.04 17.93
N LEU A 362 -6.46 -14.02 18.60
CA LEU A 362 -5.74 -12.90 18.02
C LEU A 362 -4.28 -12.95 18.46
N GLU A 363 -3.42 -12.38 17.64
CA GLU A 363 -2.05 -12.02 18.01
C GLU A 363 -2.00 -10.52 18.34
N GLU A 364 -1.15 -10.13 19.30
CA GLU A 364 -0.94 -8.77 19.76
C GLU A 364 0.49 -8.31 19.45
N GLY A 365 0.69 -7.01 19.33
CA GLY A 365 1.99 -6.43 19.05
C GLY A 365 2.40 -6.54 17.58
N MET A 366 3.65 -6.16 17.30
CA MET A 366 4.21 -6.30 15.96
C MET A 366 4.69 -7.73 15.76
N PRO A 367 4.36 -8.37 14.61
CA PRO A 367 5.10 -9.56 14.23
C PRO A 367 6.57 -9.18 14.17
N SER A 368 7.44 -10.03 14.73
CA SER A 368 8.89 -9.78 14.69
C SER A 368 9.28 -9.49 13.23
N LEU A 369 9.58 -8.22 12.91
CA LEU A 369 10.01 -7.69 11.62
C LEU A 369 8.88 -7.43 10.59
N SER A 370 8.05 -6.46 10.88
CA SER A 370 7.24 -5.84 9.82
C SER A 370 8.08 -4.85 8.99
N VAL A 371 7.65 -4.56 7.75
CA VAL A 371 8.25 -3.49 6.91
C VAL A 371 8.23 -2.14 7.64
N PHE A 372 7.26 -1.92 8.54
CA PHE A 372 7.16 -0.74 9.39
C PHE A 372 8.28 -0.64 10.43
N ASP A 373 8.82 -1.75 10.95
CA ASP A 373 9.96 -1.70 11.89
C ASP A 373 11.23 -1.20 11.20
N LEU A 374 11.41 -1.52 9.93
CA LEU A 374 12.54 -1.03 9.14
C LEU A 374 12.38 0.46 8.82
N GLU A 375 11.19 0.91 8.45
CA GLU A 375 10.92 2.33 8.21
C GLU A 375 10.97 3.13 9.51
N ALA A 376 10.37 2.66 10.59
CA ALA A 376 10.43 3.29 11.91
C ALA A 376 11.85 3.29 12.50
N ALA A 377 12.62 2.23 12.30
CA ALA A 377 14.02 2.16 12.73
C ALA A 377 14.94 3.09 11.91
N MET A 378 14.73 3.18 10.59
CA MET A 378 15.43 4.14 9.74
C MET A 378 15.07 5.58 10.10
N GLU A 379 13.81 5.84 10.48
CA GLU A 379 13.34 7.13 10.95
C GLU A 379 13.93 7.56 12.30
N GLN A 380 14.20 6.62 13.20
CA GLN A 380 14.88 6.90 14.47
C GLN A 380 16.35 7.27 14.28
N VAL A 381 17.01 6.71 13.27
CA VAL A 381 18.40 7.03 12.93
C VAL A 381 18.51 8.46 12.39
N ASP A 382 17.58 8.90 11.54
CA ASP A 382 17.56 10.26 10.99
C ASP A 382 17.13 11.34 12.01
N SER A 383 16.46 10.95 13.10
CA SER A 383 16.02 11.86 14.15
C SER A 383 17.06 12.09 15.26
N THR A 384 18.19 11.38 15.25
CA THR A 384 19.27 11.60 16.21
C THR A 384 20.02 12.87 15.79
N PRO A 385 20.06 13.94 16.62
CA PRO A 385 20.84 15.13 16.28
C PRO A 385 22.30 14.71 16.12
N SER A 386 22.88 14.99 14.95
CA SER A 386 24.32 14.89 14.76
C SER A 386 24.98 15.67 15.89
N ALA A 387 25.66 14.97 16.78
CA ALA A 387 26.52 15.60 17.77
C ALA A 387 27.63 16.29 16.96
N ALA A 388 27.39 17.58 16.71
CA ALA A 388 28.41 18.45 16.15
C ALA A 388 29.53 18.57 17.18
N ASN A 389 30.69 18.03 16.86
CA ASN A 389 31.97 18.45 17.38
C ASN A 389 32.56 19.55 16.48
#